data_c5f563bfa8a20cd1ef4ed6d880fee53d
#
_entry.id   c5f563bfa8a20cd1ef4ed6d880fee53d
#
_cell.length_a   1.000
_cell.length_b   1.000
_cell.length_c   1.000
_cell.angle_alpha   90.00
_cell.angle_beta   90.00
_cell.angle_gamma   90.00
#
_symmetry.space_group_name_H-M   'P 1'
#
loop_
_entity.id
_entity.type
_entity.pdbx_description
1 polymer ?
#
loop_
_entity_poly.entity_id
_entity_poly.type
_entity_poly.pdbx_seq_one_letter_code
_entity_poly.pdbx_strand_id
1 'polypeptide(L)'
;LPRRNDIQKILLIGSGPIVIGQAAEFDYSGVQACKVLLEEGYEVVLVNSNPATIMTDPEFATATYIEPLLPGPVTKIIEKERPDALLPTLGGQTALNLAMSLHEDGTLEKFGVELIGADAAAIRRAEDREEFRTTMNEAGIRIPWSMTVETLGEVEEALADGRITLPAIVRPAFTMGGQGGGIGREETELRQVVSEGLAASPINQVLVEESVIGWGEFELEVMRDRNDN
;
A
#
# COMPACT_ATOMS: atom_id res chain seq x y z
N LEU A 1 -5.03 -18.62 17.12
CA LEU A 1 -3.58 -18.75 17.03
C LEU A 1 -2.96 -18.44 18.39
N PRO A 2 -1.94 -19.17 18.86
CA PRO A 2 -1.32 -18.84 20.14
C PRO A 2 -0.61 -17.48 20.05
N ARG A 3 -0.69 -16.70 21.14
CA ARG A 3 0.04 -15.45 21.31
C ARG A 3 1.55 -15.71 21.10
N ARG A 4 2.22 -14.78 20.44
CA ARG A 4 3.69 -14.76 20.36
C ARG A 4 4.28 -14.25 21.67
N ASN A 5 4.95 -15.12 22.39
CA ASN A 5 5.55 -14.81 23.69
C ASN A 5 6.90 -14.08 23.58
N ASP A 6 7.48 -14.05 22.40
CA ASP A 6 8.72 -13.36 22.05
C ASP A 6 8.51 -11.89 21.70
N ILE A 7 7.26 -11.45 21.54
CA ILE A 7 6.84 -10.06 21.35
C ILE A 7 6.09 -9.59 22.60
N GLN A 8 6.44 -8.43 23.12
CA GLN A 8 5.77 -7.78 24.24
C GLN A 8 5.17 -6.43 23.82
N LYS A 9 5.91 -5.66 23.01
CA LYS A 9 5.53 -4.30 22.60
C LYS A 9 5.48 -4.18 21.09
N ILE A 10 4.38 -3.65 20.59
CA ILE A 10 4.13 -3.49 19.15
C ILE A 10 3.94 -2.01 18.84
N LEU A 11 4.71 -1.50 17.87
CA LEU A 11 4.48 -0.18 17.27
C LEU A 11 3.49 -0.34 16.11
N LEU A 12 2.38 0.40 16.17
CA LEU A 12 1.38 0.45 15.11
C LEU A 12 1.42 1.83 14.44
N ILE A 13 1.50 1.85 13.12
CA ILE A 13 1.48 3.09 12.34
C ILE A 13 0.06 3.30 11.78
N GLY A 14 -0.53 4.45 12.08
CA GLY A 14 -1.82 4.87 11.52
C GLY A 14 -1.68 5.38 10.08
N SER A 15 -2.83 5.69 9.48
CA SER A 15 -2.92 6.12 8.07
C SER A 15 -2.59 7.60 7.83
N GLY A 16 -2.42 8.38 8.88
CA GLY A 16 -2.29 9.84 8.75
C GLY A 16 -3.64 10.52 8.45
N PRO A 17 -3.62 11.70 7.84
CA PRO A 17 -4.83 12.38 7.42
C PRO A 17 -5.58 11.58 6.36
N ILE A 18 -6.91 11.55 6.44
CA ILE A 18 -7.74 10.95 5.37
C ILE A 18 -7.68 11.86 4.15
N VAL A 19 -7.24 11.31 3.03
CA VAL A 19 -7.16 12.00 1.74
C VAL A 19 -8.13 11.35 0.74
N ILE A 20 -8.47 12.09 -0.32
CA ILE A 20 -9.32 11.55 -1.40
C ILE A 20 -8.64 10.31 -2.01
N GLY A 21 -9.38 9.23 -2.17
CA GLY A 21 -8.88 7.94 -2.67
C GLY A 21 -8.28 7.03 -1.60
N GLN A 22 -8.23 7.47 -0.33
CA GLN A 22 -7.84 6.67 0.82
C GLN A 22 -9.07 6.44 1.70
N ALA A 23 -9.37 5.19 1.99
CA ALA A 23 -10.60 4.84 2.70
C ALA A 23 -10.53 5.19 4.20
N ALA A 24 -11.64 5.67 4.75
CA ALA A 24 -11.78 5.95 6.19
C ALA A 24 -11.71 4.69 7.07
N GLU A 25 -11.86 3.51 6.47
CA GLU A 25 -11.77 2.22 7.15
C GLU A 25 -10.43 1.96 7.82
N PHE A 26 -9.33 2.61 7.40
CA PHE A 26 -8.04 2.46 8.05
C PHE A 26 -8.03 2.91 9.51
N ASP A 27 -8.78 3.97 9.84
CA ASP A 27 -8.95 4.39 11.24
C ASP A 27 -9.66 3.30 12.06
N TYR A 28 -10.72 2.71 11.50
CA TYR A 28 -11.46 1.63 12.14
C TYR A 28 -10.60 0.37 12.29
N SER A 29 -9.92 -0.05 11.24
CA SER A 29 -9.04 -1.23 11.25
C SER A 29 -7.92 -1.09 12.29
N GLY A 30 -7.29 0.08 12.35
CA GLY A 30 -6.26 0.39 13.34
C GLY A 30 -6.78 0.34 14.78
N VAL A 31 -7.98 0.89 15.05
CA VAL A 31 -8.62 0.82 16.35
C VAL A 31 -8.94 -0.63 16.76
N GLN A 32 -9.46 -1.44 15.83
CA GLN A 32 -9.74 -2.85 16.11
C GLN A 32 -8.45 -3.62 16.41
N ALA A 33 -7.38 -3.37 15.68
CA ALA A 33 -6.08 -3.98 15.96
C ALA A 33 -5.53 -3.58 17.34
N CYS A 34 -5.60 -2.30 17.70
CA CYS A 34 -5.18 -1.83 19.03
C CYS A 34 -5.95 -2.57 20.14
N LYS A 35 -7.27 -2.65 20.01
CA LYS A 35 -8.12 -3.37 20.99
C LYS A 35 -7.71 -4.83 21.14
N VAL A 36 -7.63 -5.57 20.03
CA VAL A 36 -7.28 -6.99 20.06
C VAL A 36 -5.88 -7.20 20.62
N LEU A 37 -4.91 -6.37 20.23
CA LEU A 37 -3.55 -6.49 20.75
C LEU A 37 -3.47 -6.22 22.25
N LEU A 38 -4.19 -5.22 22.77
CA LEU A 38 -4.28 -4.96 24.21
C LEU A 38 -5.00 -6.10 24.96
N GLU A 39 -6.09 -6.64 24.42
CA GLU A 39 -6.80 -7.80 24.97
C GLU A 39 -5.92 -9.05 25.04
N GLU A 40 -5.06 -9.25 24.04
CA GLU A 40 -4.05 -10.31 24.00
C GLU A 40 -2.86 -10.04 24.95
N GLY A 41 -2.83 -8.87 25.57
CA GLY A 41 -1.83 -8.50 26.58
C GLY A 41 -0.51 -8.00 26.02
N TYR A 42 -0.51 -7.43 24.80
CA TYR A 42 0.63 -6.68 24.27
C TYR A 42 0.59 -5.22 24.75
N GLU A 43 1.77 -4.61 24.89
CA GLU A 43 1.86 -3.16 24.93
C GLU A 43 1.76 -2.61 23.52
N VAL A 44 0.87 -1.64 23.29
CA VAL A 44 0.66 -1.01 21.99
C VAL A 44 1.16 0.42 22.02
N VAL A 45 2.11 0.72 21.17
CA VAL A 45 2.55 2.09 20.86
C VAL A 45 1.93 2.49 19.54
N LEU A 46 1.14 3.56 19.53
CA LEU A 46 0.50 4.07 18.34
C LEU A 46 1.19 5.36 17.88
N VAL A 47 1.49 5.47 16.60
CA VAL A 47 1.85 6.73 15.95
C VAL A 47 0.90 7.07 14.83
N ASN A 48 0.34 8.27 14.85
CA ASN A 48 -0.51 8.80 13.77
C ASN A 48 -0.32 10.32 13.70
N SER A 49 -0.32 10.88 12.49
CA SER A 49 -0.22 12.33 12.31
C SER A 49 -1.55 13.06 12.39
N ASN A 50 -2.67 12.35 12.40
CA ASN A 50 -4.01 12.93 12.51
C ASN A 50 -4.45 12.99 13.99
N PRO A 51 -4.59 14.18 14.60
CA PRO A 51 -5.05 14.30 15.97
C PRO A 51 -6.58 14.14 16.14
N ALA A 52 -7.32 14.15 15.04
CA ALA A 52 -8.79 14.16 15.03
C ALA A 52 -9.37 12.80 14.61
N THR A 53 -8.70 11.71 14.94
CA THR A 53 -9.17 10.36 14.68
C THR A 53 -9.48 9.62 15.99
N ILE A 54 -10.45 8.71 15.96
CA ILE A 54 -10.76 7.85 17.10
C ILE A 54 -9.55 6.98 17.51
N MET A 55 -8.69 6.63 16.56
CA MET A 55 -7.49 5.83 16.78
C MET A 55 -6.52 6.49 17.79
N THR A 56 -6.45 7.82 17.84
CA THR A 56 -5.56 8.56 18.75
C THR A 56 -6.14 8.80 20.14
N ASP A 57 -7.34 8.25 20.42
CA ASP A 57 -7.88 8.27 21.77
C ASP A 57 -6.97 7.45 22.71
N PRO A 58 -6.61 7.99 23.89
CA PRO A 58 -5.72 7.32 24.83
C PRO A 58 -6.18 5.92 25.31
N GLU A 59 -7.44 5.59 25.13
CA GLU A 59 -7.97 4.27 25.52
C GLU A 59 -7.47 3.13 24.63
N PHE A 60 -7.00 3.43 23.41
CA PHE A 60 -6.68 2.41 22.41
C PHE A 60 -5.20 2.03 22.33
N ALA A 61 -4.33 2.68 23.09
CA ALA A 61 -2.91 2.34 23.09
C ALA A 61 -2.27 2.58 24.47
N THR A 62 -1.20 1.85 24.76
CA THR A 62 -0.39 2.07 25.97
C THR A 62 0.35 3.42 25.90
N ALA A 63 0.75 3.82 24.68
CA ALA A 63 1.32 5.13 24.40
C ALA A 63 0.87 5.60 23.01
N THR A 64 0.45 6.87 22.90
CA THR A 64 0.00 7.47 21.63
C THR A 64 0.89 8.66 21.29
N TYR A 65 1.38 8.67 20.04
CA TYR A 65 2.20 9.74 19.47
C TYR A 65 1.46 10.39 18.31
N ILE A 66 1.22 11.69 18.43
CA ILE A 66 0.68 12.52 17.35
C ILE A 66 1.87 13.24 16.72
N GLU A 67 2.50 12.56 15.76
CA GLU A 67 3.73 13.00 15.13
C GLU A 67 3.68 12.80 13.62
N PRO A 68 4.46 13.55 12.83
CA PRO A 68 4.57 13.31 11.40
C PRO A 68 5.01 11.88 11.09
N LEU A 69 4.32 11.23 10.15
CA LEU A 69 4.65 9.88 9.68
C LEU A 69 5.84 9.93 8.71
N LEU A 70 7.00 10.29 9.27
CA LEU A 70 8.28 10.41 8.57
C LEU A 70 9.36 9.58 9.29
N PRO A 71 10.40 9.09 8.59
CA PRO A 71 11.44 8.26 9.20
C PRO A 71 12.06 8.88 10.46
N GLY A 72 12.44 10.15 10.43
CA GLY A 72 13.13 10.82 11.56
C GLY A 72 12.31 10.84 12.87
N PRO A 73 11.06 11.37 12.90
CA PRO A 73 10.20 11.30 14.08
C PRO A 73 9.96 9.86 14.56
N VAL A 74 9.64 8.93 13.65
CA VAL A 74 9.31 7.55 14.02
C VAL A 74 10.54 6.79 14.52
N THR A 75 11.73 7.04 13.99
CA THR A 75 12.98 6.51 14.53
C THR A 75 13.19 6.93 16.00
N LYS A 76 12.88 8.18 16.36
CA LYS A 76 12.96 8.64 17.75
C LYS A 76 11.95 7.94 18.66
N ILE A 77 10.76 7.65 18.15
CA ILE A 77 9.76 6.87 18.89
C ILE A 77 10.26 5.44 19.10
N ILE A 78 10.79 4.79 18.06
CA ILE A 78 11.40 3.45 18.17
C ILE A 78 12.54 3.44 19.16
N GLU A 79 13.43 4.43 19.13
CA GLU A 79 14.54 4.56 20.07
C GLU A 79 14.09 4.69 21.52
N LYS A 80 13.02 5.44 21.77
CA LYS A 80 12.44 5.68 23.09
C LYS A 80 11.65 4.48 23.60
N GLU A 81 10.75 3.95 22.79
CA GLU A 81 9.78 2.94 23.19
C GLU A 81 10.31 1.51 23.09
N ARG A 82 11.32 1.27 22.26
CA ARG A 82 11.93 -0.05 22.04
C ARG A 82 10.90 -1.15 21.74
N PRO A 83 10.05 -0.97 20.73
CA PRO A 83 9.10 -2.02 20.36
C PRO A 83 9.85 -3.25 19.81
N ASP A 84 9.30 -4.43 20.06
CA ASP A 84 9.80 -5.68 19.49
C ASP A 84 9.35 -5.85 18.03
N ALA A 85 8.21 -5.28 17.70
CA ALA A 85 7.63 -5.40 16.37
C ALA A 85 6.98 -4.11 15.88
N LEU A 86 6.92 -3.97 14.55
CA LEU A 86 6.22 -2.91 13.82
C LEU A 86 5.10 -3.51 12.97
N LEU A 87 3.87 -3.03 13.16
CA LEU A 87 2.68 -3.41 12.38
C LEU A 87 2.24 -2.26 11.45
N PRO A 88 2.60 -2.28 10.15
CA PRO A 88 2.29 -1.20 9.21
C PRO A 88 1.02 -1.43 8.40
N THR A 89 0.52 -2.66 8.32
CA THR A 89 -0.49 -3.08 7.33
C THR A 89 -1.87 -2.45 7.53
N LEU A 90 -2.12 -1.79 8.66
CA LEU A 90 -3.39 -1.14 8.98
C LEU A 90 -3.40 0.38 8.78
N GLY A 91 -2.30 0.93 8.32
CA GLY A 91 -2.16 2.37 8.07
C GLY A 91 -2.12 2.75 6.58
N GLY A 92 -2.54 1.86 5.69
CA GLY A 92 -2.54 2.06 4.24
C GLY A 92 -1.14 2.33 3.68
N GLN A 93 -1.11 2.90 2.47
CA GLN A 93 0.13 3.15 1.74
C GLN A 93 1.14 4.01 2.51
N THR A 94 0.64 4.99 3.28
CA THR A 94 1.51 5.86 4.10
C THR A 94 2.33 5.05 5.09
N ALA A 95 1.69 4.11 5.80
CA ALA A 95 2.38 3.28 6.78
C ALA A 95 3.30 2.24 6.12
N LEU A 96 2.89 1.64 5.01
CA LEU A 96 3.72 0.70 4.25
C LEU A 96 4.99 1.38 3.72
N ASN A 97 4.86 2.53 3.09
CA ASN A 97 6.01 3.30 2.58
C ASN A 97 6.97 3.70 3.71
N LEU A 98 6.43 4.13 4.85
CA LEU A 98 7.24 4.48 6.03
C LEU A 98 7.98 3.26 6.59
N ALA A 99 7.30 2.11 6.71
CA ALA A 99 7.91 0.87 7.18
C ALA A 99 9.04 0.41 6.25
N MET A 100 8.84 0.50 4.94
CA MET A 100 9.88 0.20 3.96
C MET A 100 11.08 1.16 4.09
N SER A 101 10.84 2.46 4.24
CA SER A 101 11.91 3.44 4.47
C SER A 101 12.72 3.14 5.75
N LEU A 102 12.05 2.76 6.86
CA LEU A 102 12.72 2.39 8.12
C LEU A 102 13.47 1.05 8.02
N HIS A 103 13.03 0.16 7.15
CA HIS A 103 13.73 -1.08 6.85
C HIS A 103 14.99 -0.81 6.02
N GLU A 104 14.87 -0.02 4.95
CA GLU A 104 15.94 0.26 4.00
C GLU A 104 17.06 1.13 4.59
N ASP A 105 16.73 2.06 5.49
CA ASP A 105 17.72 2.88 6.20
C ASP A 105 18.40 2.16 7.38
N GLY A 106 18.01 0.90 7.64
CA GLY A 106 18.59 0.06 8.70
C GLY A 106 18.07 0.36 10.11
N THR A 107 17.07 1.24 10.26
CA THR A 107 16.50 1.59 11.57
C THR A 107 15.91 0.37 12.27
N LEU A 108 15.13 -0.44 11.56
CA LEU A 108 14.49 -1.63 12.16
C LEU A 108 15.54 -2.64 12.62
N GLU A 109 16.56 -2.90 11.80
CA GLU A 109 17.66 -3.80 12.15
C GLU A 109 18.46 -3.29 13.38
N LYS A 110 18.80 -2.01 13.39
CA LYS A 110 19.54 -1.35 14.48
C LYS A 110 18.87 -1.51 15.82
N PHE A 111 17.54 -1.46 15.86
CA PHE A 111 16.77 -1.54 17.10
C PHE A 111 16.16 -2.93 17.36
N GLY A 112 16.35 -3.89 16.45
CA GLY A 112 15.84 -5.24 16.57
C GLY A 112 14.33 -5.34 16.42
N VAL A 113 13.73 -4.49 15.60
CA VAL A 113 12.26 -4.41 15.39
C VAL A 113 11.85 -5.31 14.22
N GLU A 114 10.99 -6.29 14.48
CA GLU A 114 10.46 -7.19 13.45
C GLU A 114 9.27 -6.56 12.73
N LEU A 115 9.23 -6.62 11.39
CA LEU A 115 8.01 -6.32 10.64
C LEU A 115 7.03 -7.49 10.76
N ILE A 116 5.82 -7.20 11.26
CA ILE A 116 4.73 -8.17 11.41
C ILE A 116 3.51 -7.78 10.57
N GLY A 117 2.64 -8.75 10.28
CA GLY A 117 1.54 -8.58 9.32
C GLY A 117 2.00 -8.88 7.90
N ALA A 118 3.03 -8.17 7.43
CA ALA A 118 3.75 -8.46 6.19
C ALA A 118 5.23 -8.12 6.38
N ASP A 119 6.13 -8.95 5.88
CA ASP A 119 7.57 -8.66 5.84
C ASP A 119 7.92 -7.71 4.66
N ALA A 120 9.13 -7.17 4.67
CA ALA A 120 9.57 -6.23 3.63
C ALA A 120 9.54 -6.83 2.21
N ALA A 121 9.83 -8.13 2.08
CA ALA A 121 9.78 -8.81 0.78
C ALA A 121 8.34 -8.97 0.28
N ALA A 122 7.39 -9.28 1.18
CA ALA A 122 5.98 -9.37 0.85
C ALA A 122 5.41 -8.00 0.46
N ILE A 123 5.75 -6.94 1.21
CA ILE A 123 5.34 -5.57 0.89
C ILE A 123 5.86 -5.18 -0.50
N ARG A 124 7.14 -5.43 -0.80
CA ARG A 124 7.73 -5.10 -2.10
C ARG A 124 7.05 -5.84 -3.24
N ARG A 125 6.84 -7.15 -3.10
CA ARG A 125 6.13 -7.96 -4.12
C ARG A 125 4.70 -7.50 -4.37
N ALA A 126 4.02 -6.99 -3.35
CA ALA A 126 2.65 -6.49 -3.49
C ALA A 126 2.58 -5.10 -4.11
N GLU A 127 3.55 -4.24 -3.81
CA GLU A 127 3.53 -2.82 -4.18
C GLU A 127 4.28 -2.51 -5.49
N ASP A 128 5.37 -3.24 -5.77
CA ASP A 128 6.11 -3.10 -7.02
C ASP A 128 5.41 -3.87 -8.14
N ARG A 129 5.03 -3.15 -9.20
CA ARG A 129 4.25 -3.71 -10.32
C ARG A 129 4.99 -4.80 -11.08
N GLU A 130 6.30 -4.67 -11.23
CA GLU A 130 7.12 -5.65 -11.95
C GLU A 130 7.34 -6.90 -11.10
N GLU A 131 7.63 -6.74 -9.80
CA GLU A 131 7.74 -7.86 -8.88
C GLU A 131 6.39 -8.57 -8.72
N PHE A 132 5.28 -7.84 -8.63
CA PHE A 132 3.94 -8.41 -8.60
C PHE A 132 3.65 -9.23 -9.86
N ARG A 133 3.89 -8.66 -11.05
CA ARG A 133 3.67 -9.34 -12.33
C ARG A 133 4.52 -10.60 -12.44
N THR A 134 5.78 -10.54 -12.06
CA THR A 134 6.69 -11.69 -12.05
C THR A 134 6.16 -12.77 -11.11
N THR A 135 5.78 -12.40 -9.89
CA THR A 135 5.21 -13.33 -8.89
C THR A 135 3.93 -14.01 -9.39
N MET A 136 3.02 -13.25 -10.02
CA MET A 136 1.78 -13.82 -10.56
C MET A 136 2.07 -14.78 -11.71
N ASN A 137 2.99 -14.43 -12.61
CA ASN A 137 3.38 -15.31 -13.71
C ASN A 137 4.04 -16.59 -13.21
N GLU A 138 4.92 -16.54 -12.22
CA GLU A 138 5.54 -17.70 -11.59
C GLU A 138 4.50 -18.61 -10.91
N ALA A 139 3.47 -17.99 -10.32
CA ALA A 139 2.35 -18.71 -9.72
C ALA A 139 1.34 -19.25 -10.75
N GLY A 140 1.49 -18.97 -12.04
CA GLY A 140 0.55 -19.34 -13.09
C GLY A 140 -0.79 -18.59 -13.01
N ILE A 141 -0.83 -17.45 -12.34
CA ILE A 141 -2.03 -16.62 -12.18
C ILE A 141 -2.05 -15.58 -13.30
N ARG A 142 -3.16 -15.53 -14.05
CA ARG A 142 -3.35 -14.55 -15.09
C ARG A 142 -3.70 -13.18 -14.48
N ILE A 143 -3.00 -12.17 -14.92
CA ILE A 143 -3.28 -10.77 -14.63
C ILE A 143 -3.73 -10.05 -15.91
N PRO A 144 -4.43 -8.92 -15.82
CA PRO A 144 -4.71 -8.08 -16.98
C PRO A 144 -3.42 -7.70 -17.69
N TRP A 145 -3.43 -7.78 -19.02
CA TRP A 145 -2.28 -7.33 -19.79
C TRP A 145 -2.07 -5.83 -19.59
N SER A 146 -0.83 -5.41 -19.47
CA SER A 146 -0.52 -4.00 -19.29
C SER A 146 0.84 -3.64 -19.86
N MET A 147 0.98 -2.39 -20.29
CA MET A 147 2.27 -1.79 -20.66
C MET A 147 2.38 -0.36 -20.14
N THR A 148 3.58 0.01 -19.77
CA THR A 148 3.92 1.38 -19.43
C THR A 148 4.32 2.12 -20.69
N VAL A 149 3.81 3.34 -20.87
CA VAL A 149 4.13 4.22 -22.00
C VAL A 149 4.50 5.61 -21.52
N GLU A 150 5.41 6.25 -22.22
CA GLU A 150 5.89 7.61 -21.96
C GLU A 150 5.56 8.57 -23.12
N THR A 151 5.16 8.00 -24.25
CA THR A 151 4.82 8.75 -25.47
C THR A 151 3.57 8.21 -26.15
N LEU A 152 2.86 9.06 -26.90
CA LEU A 152 1.77 8.61 -27.75
C LEU A 152 2.27 7.70 -28.88
N GLY A 153 3.51 7.86 -29.35
CA GLY A 153 4.10 7.00 -30.38
C GLY A 153 4.14 5.53 -29.98
N GLU A 154 4.45 5.24 -28.73
CA GLU A 154 4.44 3.87 -28.19
C GLU A 154 3.04 3.26 -28.19
N VAL A 155 2.02 4.08 -27.96
CA VAL A 155 0.61 3.64 -28.04
C VAL A 155 0.21 3.31 -29.48
N GLU A 156 0.64 4.16 -30.46
CA GLU A 156 0.37 3.93 -31.88
C GLU A 156 1.03 2.62 -32.38
N GLU A 157 2.26 2.39 -31.98
CA GLU A 157 2.97 1.14 -32.31
C GLU A 157 2.26 -0.08 -31.70
N ALA A 158 1.85 0.04 -30.44
CA ALA A 158 1.19 -1.05 -29.71
C ALA A 158 -0.24 -1.33 -30.22
N LEU A 159 -0.93 -0.32 -30.74
CA LEU A 159 -2.21 -0.50 -31.43
C LEU A 159 -1.99 -1.19 -32.79
N ALA A 160 -0.99 -0.73 -33.56
CA ALA A 160 -0.70 -1.26 -34.89
C ALA A 160 -0.25 -2.72 -34.88
N ASP A 161 0.49 -3.15 -33.85
CA ASP A 161 0.96 -4.53 -33.70
C ASP A 161 0.00 -5.42 -32.88
N GLY A 162 -1.13 -4.86 -32.43
CA GLY A 162 -2.18 -5.61 -31.71
C GLY A 162 -1.86 -5.94 -30.24
N ARG A 163 -0.82 -5.31 -29.67
CA ARG A 163 -0.55 -5.45 -28.23
C ARG A 163 -1.62 -4.80 -27.36
N ILE A 164 -2.15 -3.65 -27.78
CA ILE A 164 -3.28 -3.04 -27.09
C ILE A 164 -4.58 -3.53 -27.72
N THR A 165 -5.47 -4.06 -26.88
CA THR A 165 -6.85 -4.40 -27.22
C THR A 165 -7.80 -3.40 -26.58
N LEU A 166 -8.86 -3.04 -27.29
CA LEU A 166 -9.87 -2.10 -26.79
C LEU A 166 -11.10 -2.87 -26.25
N PRO A 167 -11.75 -2.36 -25.22
CA PRO A 167 -11.41 -1.16 -24.45
C PRO A 167 -10.16 -1.34 -23.61
N ALA A 168 -9.40 -0.25 -23.38
CA ALA A 168 -8.23 -0.21 -22.51
C ALA A 168 -8.37 0.83 -21.42
N ILE A 169 -7.77 0.57 -20.26
CA ILE A 169 -7.74 1.49 -19.12
C ILE A 169 -6.40 2.21 -19.12
N VAL A 170 -6.44 3.52 -18.84
CA VAL A 170 -5.24 4.35 -18.69
C VAL A 170 -5.12 4.82 -17.26
N ARG A 171 -3.97 4.58 -16.64
CA ARG A 171 -3.66 4.98 -15.26
C ARG A 171 -2.36 5.78 -15.23
N PRO A 172 -2.41 7.09 -15.01
CA PRO A 172 -1.20 7.89 -14.84
C PRO A 172 -0.39 7.44 -13.63
N ALA A 173 0.94 7.48 -13.76
CA ALA A 173 1.82 7.17 -12.65
C ALA A 173 1.78 8.31 -11.61
N PHE A 174 1.83 7.95 -10.32
CA PHE A 174 1.88 8.86 -9.17
C PHE A 174 0.73 9.87 -9.11
N THR A 175 -0.45 9.55 -9.65
CA THR A 175 -1.67 10.34 -9.46
C THR A 175 -2.61 9.66 -8.46
N MET A 176 -3.45 10.46 -7.81
CA MET A 176 -4.43 10.00 -6.84
C MET A 176 -5.85 10.32 -7.29
N GLY A 177 -6.81 9.53 -6.82
CA GLY A 177 -8.23 9.79 -7.08
C GLY A 177 -8.66 9.70 -8.54
N GLY A 178 -7.92 8.96 -9.37
CA GLY A 178 -8.25 8.79 -10.79
C GLY A 178 -7.94 9.99 -11.69
N GLN A 179 -7.19 10.98 -11.19
CA GLN A 179 -6.84 12.18 -11.95
C GLN A 179 -6.04 11.82 -13.22
N GLY A 180 -6.52 12.27 -14.37
CA GLY A 180 -5.91 12.01 -15.68
C GLY A 180 -6.05 10.56 -16.16
N GLY A 181 -6.71 9.68 -15.40
CA GLY A 181 -7.04 8.32 -15.82
C GLY A 181 -8.36 8.25 -16.56
N GLY A 182 -8.55 7.17 -17.32
CA GLY A 182 -9.79 6.97 -18.06
C GLY A 182 -9.81 5.65 -18.82
N ILE A 183 -10.83 5.49 -19.65
CA ILE A 183 -11.05 4.30 -20.46
C ILE A 183 -11.10 4.73 -21.93
N GLY A 184 -10.24 4.15 -22.75
CA GLY A 184 -10.32 4.26 -24.21
C GLY A 184 -11.14 3.11 -24.77
N ARG A 185 -12.33 3.38 -25.29
CA ARG A 185 -13.20 2.38 -25.92
C ARG A 185 -12.92 2.22 -27.41
N GLU A 186 -12.38 3.26 -27.99
CA GLU A 186 -11.91 3.33 -29.38
C GLU A 186 -10.55 4.03 -29.43
N GLU A 187 -9.84 3.89 -30.54
CA GLU A 187 -8.47 4.42 -30.65
C GLU A 187 -8.37 5.93 -30.43
N THR A 188 -9.35 6.70 -30.92
CA THR A 188 -9.39 8.17 -30.75
C THR A 188 -9.54 8.55 -29.29
N GLU A 189 -10.43 7.87 -28.54
CA GLU A 189 -10.63 8.05 -27.11
C GLU A 189 -9.38 7.65 -26.33
N LEU A 190 -8.75 6.52 -26.69
CA LEU A 190 -7.52 6.07 -26.04
C LEU A 190 -6.39 7.09 -26.18
N ARG A 191 -6.18 7.63 -27.39
CA ARG A 191 -5.15 8.67 -27.64
C ARG A 191 -5.37 9.91 -26.77
N GLN A 192 -6.63 10.35 -26.66
CA GLN A 192 -6.97 11.49 -25.84
C GLN A 192 -6.67 11.22 -24.36
N VAL A 193 -7.17 10.10 -23.82
CA VAL A 193 -6.98 9.74 -22.40
C VAL A 193 -5.49 9.54 -22.07
N VAL A 194 -4.72 8.91 -22.96
CA VAL A 194 -3.27 8.77 -22.78
C VAL A 194 -2.58 10.13 -22.77
N SER A 195 -2.94 11.05 -23.68
CA SER A 195 -2.36 12.39 -23.70
C SER A 195 -2.64 13.17 -22.42
N GLU A 196 -3.89 13.11 -21.93
CA GLU A 196 -4.28 13.72 -20.66
C GLU A 196 -3.56 13.08 -19.46
N GLY A 197 -3.43 11.75 -19.49
CA GLY A 197 -2.72 10.99 -18.46
C GLY A 197 -1.21 11.30 -18.39
N LEU A 198 -0.55 11.38 -19.54
CA LEU A 198 0.85 11.77 -19.63
C LEU A 198 1.07 13.17 -19.05
N ALA A 199 0.18 14.12 -19.39
CA ALA A 199 0.24 15.49 -18.87
C ALA A 199 -0.03 15.57 -17.35
N ALA A 200 -0.87 14.68 -16.82
CA ALA A 200 -1.19 14.64 -15.39
C ALA A 200 -0.12 13.94 -14.54
N SER A 201 0.65 13.02 -15.13
CA SER A 201 1.70 12.28 -14.43
C SER A 201 2.93 13.16 -14.16
N PRO A 202 3.41 13.26 -12.91
CA PRO A 202 4.61 14.02 -12.57
C PRO A 202 5.88 13.54 -13.29
N ILE A 203 5.90 12.29 -13.73
CA ILE A 203 7.04 11.67 -14.43
C ILE A 203 6.72 11.39 -15.91
N ASN A 204 5.62 11.96 -16.45
CA ASN A 204 5.19 11.80 -17.84
C ASN A 204 5.07 10.31 -18.25
N GLN A 205 4.43 9.51 -17.40
CA GLN A 205 4.30 8.07 -17.62
C GLN A 205 2.87 7.60 -17.30
N VAL A 206 2.31 6.73 -18.14
CA VAL A 206 1.02 6.09 -17.90
C VAL A 206 1.12 4.57 -18.09
N LEU A 207 0.29 3.85 -17.36
CA LEU A 207 0.01 2.44 -17.60
C LEU A 207 -1.21 2.33 -18.52
N VAL A 208 -1.08 1.61 -19.61
CA VAL A 208 -2.21 1.17 -20.46
C VAL A 208 -2.47 -0.29 -20.14
N GLU A 209 -3.71 -0.62 -19.79
CA GLU A 209 -4.09 -1.91 -19.22
C GLU A 209 -5.32 -2.47 -19.91
N GLU A 210 -5.38 -3.80 -20.06
CA GLU A 210 -6.58 -4.51 -20.51
C GLU A 210 -7.79 -4.15 -19.65
N SER A 211 -8.91 -3.83 -20.26
CA SER A 211 -10.12 -3.51 -19.52
C SER A 211 -10.81 -4.77 -19.00
N VAL A 212 -11.12 -4.77 -17.73
CA VAL A 212 -11.94 -5.79 -17.06
C VAL A 212 -13.41 -5.35 -16.86
N ILE A 213 -13.85 -4.33 -17.58
CA ILE A 213 -15.24 -3.85 -17.52
C ILE A 213 -16.19 -4.99 -17.87
N GLY A 214 -17.20 -5.18 -17.02
CA GLY A 214 -18.21 -6.23 -17.17
C GLY A 214 -17.81 -7.60 -16.60
N TRP A 215 -16.59 -7.72 -16.05
CA TRP A 215 -16.20 -8.90 -15.28
C TRP A 215 -16.84 -8.88 -13.89
N GLY A 216 -16.98 -10.04 -13.27
CA GLY A 216 -17.33 -10.12 -11.86
C GLY A 216 -16.10 -9.81 -11.00
N GLU A 217 -16.29 -8.95 -10.00
CA GLU A 217 -15.26 -8.64 -9.01
C GLU A 217 -15.49 -9.49 -7.77
N PHE A 218 -14.43 -10.17 -7.31
CA PHE A 218 -14.43 -10.98 -6.11
C PHE A 218 -13.19 -10.62 -5.30
N GLU A 219 -13.40 -10.42 -4.01
CA GLU A 219 -12.33 -10.12 -3.06
C GLU A 219 -12.20 -11.28 -2.07
N LEU A 220 -10.98 -11.65 -1.74
CA LEU A 220 -10.68 -12.73 -0.79
C LEU A 220 -9.73 -12.20 0.28
N GLU A 221 -10.15 -12.27 1.54
CA GLU A 221 -9.27 -12.05 2.68
C GLU A 221 -8.55 -13.35 3.02
N VAL A 222 -7.22 -13.33 2.90
CA VAL A 222 -6.40 -14.50 3.19
C VAL A 222 -5.58 -14.26 4.45
N MET A 223 -5.80 -15.11 5.46
CA MET A 223 -5.04 -15.10 6.69
C MET A 223 -4.23 -16.39 6.80
N ARG A 224 -2.92 -16.27 6.96
CA ARG A 224 -1.99 -17.41 7.02
C ARG A 224 -1.01 -17.23 8.18
N ASP A 225 -0.83 -18.27 8.97
CA ASP A 225 0.16 -18.27 10.05
C ASP A 225 1.51 -18.87 9.62
N ARG A 226 2.48 -18.90 10.55
CA ARG A 226 3.82 -19.48 10.31
C ARG A 226 3.81 -20.98 10.07
N ASN A 227 2.75 -21.68 10.43
CA ASN A 227 2.59 -23.12 10.26
C ASN A 227 1.79 -23.46 9.01
N ASP A 228 1.51 -22.46 8.19
CA ASP A 228 0.77 -22.64 6.93
C ASP A 228 -0.72 -23.02 7.11
N ASN A 229 -1.28 -22.60 8.24
CA ASN A 229 -2.72 -22.73 8.48
C ASN A 229 -3.48 -21.58 7.83
#